data_1453e62a5858b5868a68be994401b56c
#
_entry.id   1453e62a5858b5868a68be994401b56c
#
_cell.length_a   1.000
_cell.length_b   1.000
_cell.length_c   1.000
_cell.angle_alpha   90.00
_cell.angle_beta   90.00
_cell.angle_gamma   90.00
#
_symmetry.space_group_name_H-M   'P 1'
#
loop_
_entity.id
_entity.type
_entity.pdbx_description
1 polymer ?
#
loop_
_entity_poly.entity_id
_entity_poly.type
_entity_poly.pdbx_seq_one_letter_code
_entity_poly.pdbx_strand_id
1 'polypeptide(L)'
;RSSDLQAIVKFLDNQYVSMDGEETKFVEGFFTIFGHGIAVGLGEALDTDPGDLRVLQGRNEQGMCHVATAFAKQSNRKKIIPCASSVGPGAANMVTACATATVNNIPLLVFPADTFASRQPDPVLQQLEQSSSLAITTNDAFKPVCKYWDRITRPEMIMTALINAMRVLTDPAETGACCIASCQDVEGESYDFPDYFFQKKIGRAHV
;
A
#
# COMPACT_ATOMS: atom_id res chain seq x y z
N ARG A 1 21.11 0.77 -5.58
CA ARG A 1 20.35 -0.22 -4.76
C ARG A 1 19.47 0.52 -3.81
N SER A 2 18.21 0.14 -3.74
CA SER A 2 17.25 0.67 -2.77
C SER A 2 16.62 -0.51 -2.03
N SER A 3 16.18 -0.30 -0.79
CA SER A 3 15.27 -1.26 -0.17
C SER A 3 13.95 -1.25 -0.96
N ASP A 4 13.16 -2.30 -0.81
CA ASP A 4 11.85 -2.38 -1.44
C ASP A 4 10.92 -1.24 -0.99
N LEU A 5 10.98 -0.83 0.28
CA LEU A 5 10.15 0.26 0.81
C LEU A 5 10.61 1.65 0.35
N GLN A 6 11.91 1.88 0.19
CA GLN A 6 12.41 3.08 -0.50
C GLN A 6 11.94 3.11 -1.96
N ALA A 7 11.91 1.94 -2.61
CA ALA A 7 11.40 1.83 -3.98
C ALA A 7 9.89 2.13 -4.06
N ILE A 8 9.09 1.66 -3.08
CA ILE A 8 7.66 2.01 -2.98
C ILE A 8 7.46 3.52 -2.89
N VAL A 9 8.14 4.18 -1.95
CA VAL A 9 8.01 5.62 -1.72
C VAL A 9 8.35 6.39 -3.00
N LYS A 10 9.51 6.11 -3.59
CA LYS A 10 9.96 6.77 -4.82
C LYS A 10 9.06 6.51 -6.02
N PHE A 11 8.53 5.29 -6.16
CA PHE A 11 7.58 4.96 -7.22
C PHE A 11 6.27 5.74 -7.05
N LEU A 12 5.70 5.77 -5.85
CA LEU A 12 4.43 6.43 -5.57
C LEU A 12 4.52 7.95 -5.73
N ASP A 13 5.65 8.55 -5.37
CA ASP A 13 5.90 9.98 -5.55
C ASP A 13 5.85 10.42 -7.02
N ASN A 14 6.11 9.50 -7.95
CA ASN A 14 6.13 9.75 -9.38
C ASN A 14 4.88 9.30 -10.15
N GLN A 15 3.74 9.08 -9.44
CA GLN A 15 2.49 8.70 -10.07
C GLN A 15 1.58 9.90 -10.32
N TYR A 16 1.09 10.02 -11.55
CA TYR A 16 0.19 11.06 -12.01
C TYR A 16 -0.98 10.46 -12.76
N VAL A 17 -2.09 11.19 -12.84
CA VAL A 17 -3.25 10.87 -13.68
C VAL A 17 -3.55 12.03 -14.61
N SER A 18 -4.01 11.74 -15.82
CA SER A 18 -4.50 12.74 -16.76
C SER A 18 -5.99 12.53 -16.99
N MET A 19 -6.77 13.53 -16.65
CA MET A 19 -8.23 13.57 -16.89
C MET A 19 -8.58 14.86 -17.62
N ASP A 20 -9.28 14.76 -18.73
CA ASP A 20 -9.70 15.90 -19.56
C ASP A 20 -8.53 16.83 -19.97
N GLY A 21 -7.35 16.25 -20.16
CA GLY A 21 -6.13 17.00 -20.52
C GLY A 21 -5.42 17.68 -19.36
N GLU A 22 -5.98 17.62 -18.15
CA GLU A 22 -5.32 18.10 -16.93
C GLU A 22 -4.52 16.97 -16.27
N GLU A 23 -3.25 17.21 -16.01
CA GLU A 23 -2.38 16.31 -15.28
C GLU A 23 -2.37 16.64 -13.79
N THR A 24 -2.62 15.65 -12.96
CA THR A 24 -2.66 15.78 -11.50
C THR A 24 -1.74 14.74 -10.85
N LYS A 25 -0.97 15.14 -9.84
CA LYS A 25 -0.24 14.20 -8.99
C LYS A 25 -1.23 13.27 -8.29
N PHE A 26 -1.07 11.96 -8.47
CA PHE A 26 -2.06 11.00 -7.98
C PHE A 26 -1.87 10.66 -6.50
N VAL A 27 -0.63 10.56 -6.02
CA VAL A 27 -0.33 10.22 -4.63
C VAL A 27 0.14 11.47 -3.90
N GLU A 28 -0.64 11.93 -2.92
CA GLU A 28 -0.40 13.18 -2.18
C GLU A 28 0.40 12.99 -0.89
N GLY A 29 0.45 11.78 -0.38
CA GLY A 29 1.11 11.51 0.88
C GLY A 29 0.94 10.08 1.31
N PHE A 30 1.28 9.79 2.55
CA PHE A 30 1.17 8.49 3.18
C PHE A 30 0.56 8.64 4.58
N PHE A 31 -0.53 7.94 4.86
CA PHE A 31 -1.01 7.73 6.21
C PHE A 31 -0.31 6.53 6.84
N THR A 32 0.22 6.71 8.02
CA THR A 32 0.94 5.64 8.72
C THR A 32 0.48 5.51 10.16
N ILE A 33 0.39 4.28 10.64
CA ILE A 33 0.43 3.94 12.06
C ILE A 33 1.57 2.96 12.22
N PHE A 34 2.70 3.49 12.69
CA PHE A 34 3.90 2.68 12.84
C PHE A 34 3.73 1.66 13.96
N GLY A 35 4.19 0.47 13.70
CA GLY A 35 4.18 -0.65 14.62
C GLY A 35 5.05 -1.77 14.06
N HIS A 36 4.90 -2.97 14.62
CA HIS A 36 5.73 -4.11 14.24
C HIS A 36 5.59 -4.41 12.74
N GLY A 37 6.73 -4.58 12.09
CA GLY A 37 6.81 -4.95 10.69
C GLY A 37 6.75 -3.81 9.69
N ILE A 38 6.53 -2.56 10.09
CA ILE A 38 6.47 -1.44 9.15
C ILE A 38 7.31 -0.22 9.60
N ALA A 39 7.65 -0.15 10.90
CA ALA A 39 8.30 1.03 11.46
C ALA A 39 9.74 1.21 10.95
N VAL A 40 10.49 0.12 10.86
CA VAL A 40 11.90 0.17 10.46
C VAL A 40 12.03 0.34 8.94
N GLY A 41 11.25 -0.40 8.17
CA GLY A 41 11.31 -0.35 6.71
C GLY A 41 10.68 0.91 6.13
N LEU A 42 9.34 1.00 6.13
CA LEU A 42 8.62 2.14 5.55
C LEU A 42 8.84 3.43 6.35
N GLY A 43 8.91 3.32 7.67
CA GLY A 43 9.15 4.48 8.53
C GLY A 43 10.48 5.13 8.21
N GLU A 44 11.55 4.37 8.09
CA GLU A 44 12.87 4.87 7.70
C GLU A 44 12.87 5.45 6.27
N ALA A 45 12.21 4.79 5.32
CA ALA A 45 12.10 5.29 3.96
C ALA A 45 11.41 6.65 3.88
N LEU A 46 10.30 6.82 4.60
CA LEU A 46 9.54 8.08 4.66
C LEU A 46 10.26 9.19 5.46
N ASP A 47 11.07 8.84 6.44
CA ASP A 47 11.86 9.81 7.22
C ASP A 47 13.10 10.29 6.44
N THR A 48 13.69 9.40 5.64
CA THR A 48 14.95 9.69 4.94
C THR A 48 14.73 10.43 3.62
N ASP A 49 13.77 9.98 2.79
CA ASP A 49 13.50 10.56 1.47
C ASP A 49 12.03 10.35 1.06
N PRO A 50 11.09 11.12 1.61
CA PRO A 50 9.68 11.03 1.24
C PRO A 50 9.37 11.65 -0.14
N GLY A 51 10.33 12.31 -0.79
CA GLY A 51 10.05 13.14 -1.95
C GLY A 51 9.06 14.26 -1.62
N ASP A 52 8.05 14.45 -2.47
CA ASP A 52 6.97 15.41 -2.25
C ASP A 52 5.77 14.83 -1.47
N LEU A 53 5.89 13.60 -0.98
CA LEU A 53 4.80 12.95 -0.23
C LEU A 53 4.69 13.50 1.19
N ARG A 54 3.48 13.87 1.60
CA ARG A 54 3.19 14.26 2.99
C ARG A 54 3.07 13.03 3.87
N VAL A 55 3.82 12.98 4.96
CA VAL A 55 3.72 11.89 5.95
C VAL A 55 2.72 12.30 7.03
N LEU A 56 1.66 11.51 7.17
CA LEU A 56 0.53 11.79 8.04
C LEU A 56 0.37 10.65 9.05
N GLN A 57 0.45 10.95 10.34
CA GLN A 57 0.24 9.96 11.38
C GLN A 57 -1.25 9.77 11.67
N GLY A 58 -1.74 8.54 11.51
CA GLY A 58 -3.07 8.13 11.93
C GLY A 58 -3.14 7.85 13.44
N ARG A 59 -4.37 7.82 13.98
CA ARG A 59 -4.63 7.42 15.38
C ARG A 59 -5.33 6.07 15.50
N ASN A 60 -5.92 5.62 14.41
CA ASN A 60 -6.61 4.34 14.29
C ASN A 60 -6.61 3.93 12.82
N GLU A 61 -6.31 2.69 12.52
CA GLU A 61 -6.10 2.21 11.15
C GLU A 61 -7.39 2.27 10.31
N GLN A 62 -8.52 1.86 10.88
CA GLN A 62 -9.81 1.96 10.21
C GLN A 62 -10.16 3.42 9.93
N GLY A 63 -10.00 4.29 10.93
CA GLY A 63 -10.28 5.72 10.81
C GLY A 63 -9.45 6.40 9.73
N MET A 64 -8.12 6.16 9.71
CA MET A 64 -7.25 6.76 8.68
C MET A 64 -7.60 6.27 7.28
N CYS A 65 -7.94 4.98 7.10
CA CYS A 65 -8.35 4.46 5.80
C CYS A 65 -9.69 5.03 5.34
N HIS A 66 -10.64 5.28 6.25
CA HIS A 66 -11.88 5.99 5.91
C HIS A 66 -11.62 7.45 5.53
N VAL A 67 -10.69 8.14 6.19
CA VAL A 67 -10.26 9.50 5.79
C VAL A 67 -9.61 9.48 4.41
N ALA A 68 -8.73 8.53 4.12
CA ALA A 68 -8.12 8.37 2.80
C ALA A 68 -9.17 8.09 1.71
N THR A 69 -10.15 7.25 2.00
CA THR A 69 -11.28 6.97 1.09
C THR A 69 -12.13 8.22 0.84
N ALA A 70 -12.44 8.98 1.89
CA ALA A 70 -13.17 10.25 1.77
C ALA A 70 -12.38 11.30 0.97
N PHE A 71 -11.06 11.38 1.19
CA PHE A 71 -10.17 12.26 0.42
C PHE A 71 -10.18 11.91 -1.08
N ALA A 72 -10.04 10.62 -1.42
CA ALA A 72 -10.09 10.18 -2.80
C ALA A 72 -11.45 10.50 -3.46
N LYS A 73 -12.56 10.26 -2.75
CA LYS A 73 -13.90 10.61 -3.19
C LYS A 73 -14.06 12.10 -3.43
N GLN A 74 -13.63 12.94 -2.47
CA GLN A 74 -13.72 14.40 -2.56
C GLN A 74 -12.83 14.97 -3.68
N SER A 75 -11.72 14.30 -3.97
CA SER A 75 -10.81 14.64 -5.07
C SER A 75 -11.27 14.08 -6.44
N ASN A 76 -12.51 13.62 -6.55
CA ASN A 76 -13.05 12.98 -7.77
C ASN A 76 -12.15 11.83 -8.27
N ARG A 77 -11.57 11.05 -7.36
CA ARG A 77 -10.65 9.95 -7.64
C ARG A 77 -9.35 10.34 -8.35
N LYS A 78 -9.05 11.65 -8.45
CA LYS A 78 -7.80 12.16 -9.03
C LYS A 78 -6.61 12.07 -8.09
N LYS A 79 -6.84 11.82 -6.79
CA LYS A 79 -5.81 11.81 -5.74
C LYS A 79 -6.10 10.75 -4.71
N ILE A 80 -5.04 10.11 -4.22
CA ILE A 80 -5.10 9.15 -3.11
C ILE A 80 -4.06 9.47 -2.03
N ILE A 81 -4.29 8.91 -0.84
CA ILE A 81 -3.31 8.84 0.24
C ILE A 81 -3.25 7.37 0.68
N PRO A 82 -2.23 6.61 0.27
CA PRO A 82 -2.00 5.25 0.76
C PRO A 82 -1.93 5.18 2.29
N CYS A 83 -2.33 4.02 2.84
CA CYS A 83 -2.34 3.77 4.28
C CYS A 83 -1.47 2.57 4.62
N ALA A 84 -0.60 2.70 5.62
CA ALA A 84 0.23 1.61 6.10
C ALA A 84 0.00 1.33 7.58
N SER A 85 0.07 0.06 7.96
CA SER A 85 -0.16 -0.40 9.33
C SER A 85 0.76 -1.54 9.73
N SER A 86 0.86 -1.77 11.04
CA SER A 86 1.53 -2.93 11.60
C SER A 86 0.89 -4.25 11.18
N VAL A 87 1.60 -5.35 11.42
CA VAL A 87 1.11 -6.72 11.28
C VAL A 87 -0.06 -6.99 12.25
N GLY A 88 -0.86 -7.99 11.95
CA GLY A 88 -1.90 -8.50 12.85
C GLY A 88 -3.05 -7.53 13.08
N PRO A 89 -3.28 -7.03 14.30
CA PRO A 89 -4.46 -6.20 14.61
C PRO A 89 -4.49 -4.89 13.81
N GLY A 90 -3.34 -4.27 13.55
CA GLY A 90 -3.27 -3.07 12.70
C GLY A 90 -3.75 -3.35 11.29
N ALA A 91 -3.27 -4.43 10.69
CA ALA A 91 -3.73 -4.88 9.39
C ALA A 91 -5.23 -5.21 9.38
N ALA A 92 -5.71 -6.01 10.33
CA ALA A 92 -7.12 -6.40 10.44
C ALA A 92 -8.07 -5.21 10.53
N ASN A 93 -7.67 -4.13 11.20
CA ASN A 93 -8.47 -2.92 11.35
C ASN A 93 -8.72 -2.19 10.01
N MET A 94 -7.94 -2.42 8.97
CA MET A 94 -8.14 -1.76 7.67
C MET A 94 -9.16 -2.47 6.77
N VAL A 95 -9.53 -3.71 7.06
CA VAL A 95 -10.38 -4.56 6.19
C VAL A 95 -11.74 -3.92 5.90
N THR A 96 -12.41 -3.36 6.92
CA THR A 96 -13.72 -2.70 6.73
C THR A 96 -13.63 -1.51 5.77
N ALA A 97 -12.58 -0.71 5.87
CA ALA A 97 -12.40 0.43 4.99
C ALA A 97 -12.13 -0.01 3.53
N CYS A 98 -11.36 -1.09 3.34
CA CYS A 98 -11.15 -1.68 2.01
C CYS A 98 -12.46 -2.17 1.39
N ALA A 99 -13.30 -2.87 2.17
CA ALA A 99 -14.63 -3.30 1.73
C ALA A 99 -15.49 -2.10 1.31
N THR A 100 -15.51 -1.04 2.12
CA THR A 100 -16.24 0.19 1.83
C THR A 100 -15.73 0.88 0.55
N ALA A 101 -14.42 0.99 0.37
CA ALA A 101 -13.82 1.58 -0.81
C ALA A 101 -14.17 0.78 -2.08
N THR A 102 -14.07 -0.55 -2.01
CA THR A 102 -14.36 -1.43 -3.14
C THR A 102 -15.81 -1.38 -3.59
N VAL A 103 -16.77 -1.46 -2.66
CA VAL A 103 -18.20 -1.44 -3.02
C VAL A 103 -18.65 -0.09 -3.60
N ASN A 104 -17.93 0.98 -3.30
CA ASN A 104 -18.20 2.34 -3.79
C ASN A 104 -17.31 2.75 -4.98
N ASN A 105 -16.48 1.86 -5.50
CA ASN A 105 -15.52 2.14 -6.56
C ASN A 105 -14.66 3.39 -6.25
N ILE A 106 -14.06 3.42 -5.06
CA ILE A 106 -13.18 4.49 -4.62
C ILE A 106 -11.76 3.93 -4.47
N PRO A 107 -10.73 4.56 -5.08
CA PRO A 107 -9.37 4.07 -4.98
C PRO A 107 -8.83 4.20 -3.55
N LEU A 108 -8.35 3.10 -3.00
CA LEU A 108 -7.67 3.03 -1.71
C LEU A 108 -6.51 2.05 -1.81
N LEU A 109 -5.30 2.48 -1.50
CA LEU A 109 -4.12 1.62 -1.46
C LEU A 109 -3.71 1.40 -0.01
N VAL A 110 -3.57 0.13 0.39
CA VAL A 110 -3.12 -0.22 1.74
C VAL A 110 -1.88 -1.11 1.72
N PHE A 111 -0.97 -0.84 2.65
CA PHE A 111 0.27 -1.58 2.88
C PHE A 111 0.28 -2.10 4.32
N PRO A 112 -0.39 -3.22 4.61
CA PRO A 112 -0.22 -3.89 5.89
C PRO A 112 1.13 -4.61 5.94
N ALA A 113 1.82 -4.57 7.09
CA ALA A 113 2.90 -5.50 7.34
C ALA A 113 2.36 -6.94 7.40
N ASP A 114 3.19 -7.91 7.00
CA ASP A 114 2.86 -9.33 7.07
C ASP A 114 3.88 -10.09 7.93
N THR A 115 3.62 -11.34 8.21
CA THR A 115 4.54 -12.24 8.91
C THR A 115 5.82 -12.42 8.08
N PHE A 116 6.84 -13.06 8.67
CA PHE A 116 8.08 -13.32 7.93
C PHE A 116 7.85 -14.28 6.76
N ALA A 117 8.35 -13.92 5.59
CA ALA A 117 8.35 -14.79 4.41
C ALA A 117 9.08 -16.11 4.67
N SER A 118 10.18 -16.05 5.43
CA SER A 118 10.93 -17.20 5.89
C SER A 118 10.20 -18.03 6.94
N ARG A 119 9.12 -17.51 7.58
CA ARG A 119 8.38 -18.10 8.70
C ARG A 119 9.23 -18.28 9.97
N GLN A 120 10.27 -17.48 10.09
CA GLN A 120 11.19 -17.46 11.23
C GLN A 120 11.46 -16.01 11.62
N PRO A 121 11.19 -15.57 12.84
CA PRO A 121 10.55 -16.28 13.96
C PRO A 121 9.05 -16.48 13.79
N ASP A 122 8.51 -17.45 14.53
CA ASP A 122 7.07 -17.73 14.59
C ASP A 122 6.69 -18.09 16.06
N PRO A 123 5.79 -17.32 16.71
CA PRO A 123 5.14 -16.10 16.21
C PRO A 123 6.04 -14.86 16.27
N VAL A 124 5.75 -13.88 15.42
CA VAL A 124 6.29 -12.52 15.57
C VAL A 124 5.39 -11.70 16.52
N LEU A 125 5.91 -10.60 17.05
CA LEU A 125 5.12 -9.72 17.90
C LEU A 125 3.89 -9.19 17.13
N GLN A 126 2.72 -9.17 17.78
CA GLN A 126 1.40 -8.81 17.22
C GLN A 126 0.86 -9.79 16.17
N GLN A 127 1.49 -10.90 15.94
CA GLN A 127 0.95 -11.94 15.06
C GLN A 127 -0.36 -12.52 15.62
N LEU A 128 -1.39 -12.63 14.76
CA LEU A 128 -2.70 -13.19 15.09
C LEU A 128 -2.98 -14.52 14.38
N GLU A 129 -2.05 -14.99 13.59
CA GLU A 129 -2.19 -16.19 12.78
C GLU A 129 -2.27 -17.45 13.62
N GLN A 130 -3.05 -18.42 13.14
CA GLN A 130 -3.17 -19.74 13.76
C GLN A 130 -2.03 -20.64 13.31
N SER A 131 -1.51 -21.44 14.22
CA SER A 131 -0.45 -22.42 13.93
C SER A 131 -0.91 -23.58 13.03
N SER A 132 -2.20 -23.71 12.79
CA SER A 132 -2.79 -24.75 11.91
C SER A 132 -2.40 -24.62 10.44
N SER A 133 -2.05 -23.43 9.97
CA SER A 133 -1.61 -23.20 8.59
C SER A 133 -0.71 -21.97 8.50
N LEU A 134 0.57 -22.18 8.23
CA LEU A 134 1.54 -21.11 8.00
C LEU A 134 1.41 -20.46 6.61
N ALA A 135 0.53 -20.98 5.77
CA ALA A 135 0.26 -20.41 4.44
C ALA A 135 -0.78 -19.29 4.48
N ILE A 136 -1.52 -19.16 5.58
CA ILE A 136 -2.59 -18.17 5.75
C ILE A 136 -2.14 -17.16 6.82
N THR A 137 -2.19 -15.88 6.48
CA THR A 137 -1.94 -14.79 7.43
C THR A 137 -3.19 -13.92 7.60
N THR A 138 -3.19 -13.02 8.57
CA THR A 138 -4.26 -12.03 8.77
C THR A 138 -4.56 -11.26 7.50
N ASN A 139 -3.54 -11.01 6.66
CA ASN A 139 -3.69 -10.28 5.41
C ASN A 139 -4.46 -11.02 4.31
N ASP A 140 -4.69 -12.31 4.46
CA ASP A 140 -5.59 -13.04 3.55
C ASP A 140 -7.06 -12.57 3.68
N ALA A 141 -7.43 -11.90 4.78
CA ALA A 141 -8.74 -11.28 4.94
C ALA A 141 -9.02 -10.12 3.96
N PHE A 142 -7.99 -9.54 3.35
CA PHE A 142 -8.16 -8.52 2.32
C PHE A 142 -8.59 -9.09 0.96
N LYS A 143 -8.32 -10.36 0.67
CA LYS A 143 -8.62 -10.97 -0.64
C LYS A 143 -10.07 -10.80 -1.08
N PRO A 144 -11.09 -11.07 -0.24
CA PRO A 144 -12.49 -10.94 -0.65
C PRO A 144 -12.98 -9.48 -0.74
N VAL A 145 -12.23 -8.51 -0.22
CA VAL A 145 -12.66 -7.10 -0.13
C VAL A 145 -11.84 -6.14 -0.98
N CYS A 146 -10.76 -6.62 -1.61
CA CYS A 146 -9.91 -5.81 -2.47
C CYS A 146 -10.06 -6.21 -3.95
N LYS A 147 -9.95 -5.24 -4.86
CA LYS A 147 -9.90 -5.44 -6.31
C LYS A 147 -8.55 -6.00 -6.76
N TYR A 148 -7.50 -5.69 -6.02
CA TYR A 148 -6.16 -6.25 -6.20
C TYR A 148 -5.54 -6.57 -4.84
N TRP A 149 -4.88 -7.72 -4.76
CA TRP A 149 -4.18 -8.17 -3.57
C TRP A 149 -2.89 -8.89 -3.96
N ASP A 150 -1.80 -8.58 -3.26
CA ASP A 150 -0.53 -9.29 -3.41
C ASP A 150 0.20 -9.37 -2.07
N ARG A 151 1.09 -10.34 -1.94
CA ARG A 151 2.01 -10.52 -0.80
C ARG A 151 3.44 -10.50 -1.29
N ILE A 152 4.23 -9.59 -0.77
CA ILE A 152 5.62 -9.40 -1.15
C ILE A 152 6.49 -10.28 -0.27
N THR A 153 7.03 -11.33 -0.87
CA THR A 153 7.96 -12.28 -0.24
C THR A 153 9.38 -12.16 -0.79
N ARG A 154 9.60 -11.26 -1.75
CA ARG A 154 10.89 -10.91 -2.35
C ARG A 154 10.82 -9.49 -2.89
N PRO A 155 11.90 -8.69 -2.78
CA PRO A 155 11.86 -7.25 -3.13
C PRO A 155 11.50 -6.98 -4.60
N GLU A 156 11.91 -7.82 -5.54
CA GLU A 156 11.60 -7.63 -6.96
C GLU A 156 10.11 -7.71 -7.30
N MET A 157 9.29 -8.35 -6.47
CA MET A 157 7.84 -8.47 -6.68
C MET A 157 7.13 -7.11 -6.62
N ILE A 158 7.71 -6.14 -5.93
CA ILE A 158 7.17 -4.78 -5.80
C ILE A 158 6.89 -4.14 -7.17
N MET A 159 7.74 -4.38 -8.17
CA MET A 159 7.54 -3.79 -9.49
C MET A 159 6.21 -4.19 -10.12
N THR A 160 5.92 -5.48 -10.13
CA THR A 160 4.68 -6.01 -10.69
C THR A 160 3.48 -5.63 -9.84
N ALA A 161 3.62 -5.74 -8.51
CA ALA A 161 2.54 -5.43 -7.57
C ALA A 161 2.09 -3.97 -7.67
N LEU A 162 3.01 -3.01 -7.67
CA LEU A 162 2.69 -1.59 -7.77
C LEU A 162 2.09 -1.22 -9.13
N ILE A 163 2.62 -1.75 -10.23
CA ILE A 163 2.07 -1.49 -11.57
C ILE A 163 0.63 -2.02 -11.67
N ASN A 164 0.35 -3.22 -11.17
CA ASN A 164 -0.99 -3.78 -11.17
C ASN A 164 -1.94 -3.01 -10.25
N ALA A 165 -1.50 -2.62 -9.06
CA ALA A 165 -2.29 -1.78 -8.16
C ALA A 165 -2.62 -0.44 -8.81
N MET A 166 -1.65 0.25 -9.43
CA MET A 166 -1.90 1.52 -10.11
C MET A 166 -2.88 1.38 -11.27
N ARG A 167 -2.83 0.29 -12.03
CA ARG A 167 -3.80 0.03 -13.10
C ARG A 167 -5.23 -0.05 -12.57
N VAL A 168 -5.45 -0.70 -11.42
CA VAL A 168 -6.77 -0.78 -10.77
C VAL A 168 -7.17 0.57 -10.17
N LEU A 169 -6.26 1.22 -9.44
CA LEU A 169 -6.55 2.47 -8.74
C LEU A 169 -6.88 3.64 -9.68
N THR A 170 -6.30 3.64 -10.88
CA THR A 170 -6.51 4.72 -11.88
C THR A 170 -7.62 4.41 -12.89
N ASP A 171 -8.26 3.25 -12.82
CA ASP A 171 -9.42 2.91 -13.64
C ASP A 171 -10.69 3.50 -13.03
N PRO A 172 -11.38 4.46 -13.69
CA PRO A 172 -12.54 5.11 -13.10
C PRO A 172 -13.76 4.19 -12.95
N ALA A 173 -13.85 3.12 -13.74
CA ALA A 173 -14.99 2.20 -13.74
C ALA A 173 -14.81 1.05 -12.74
N GLU A 174 -13.60 0.49 -12.67
CA GLU A 174 -13.32 -0.74 -11.93
C GLU A 174 -12.47 -0.52 -10.66
N THR A 175 -12.18 0.73 -10.32
CA THR A 175 -11.36 1.04 -9.14
C THR A 175 -11.98 0.57 -7.82
N GLY A 176 -11.15 0.39 -6.83
CA GLY A 176 -11.50 -0.02 -5.49
C GLY A 176 -10.27 -0.12 -4.61
N ALA A 177 -10.36 -0.85 -3.52
CA ALA A 177 -9.21 -1.08 -2.66
C ALA A 177 -8.19 -2.01 -3.31
N CYS A 178 -6.91 -1.69 -3.12
CA CYS A 178 -5.76 -2.53 -3.44
C CYS A 178 -4.94 -2.75 -2.17
N CYS A 179 -4.52 -3.98 -1.94
CA CYS A 179 -3.69 -4.36 -0.80
C CYS A 179 -2.38 -4.97 -1.29
N ILE A 180 -1.26 -4.43 -0.82
CA ILE A 180 0.07 -5.00 -1.01
C ILE A 180 0.65 -5.26 0.38
N ALA A 181 0.65 -6.52 0.79
CA ALA A 181 1.14 -6.96 2.08
C ALA A 181 2.66 -7.18 2.03
N SER A 182 3.43 -6.53 2.90
CA SER A 182 4.89 -6.64 2.94
C SER A 182 5.35 -7.54 4.09
N CYS A 183 6.07 -8.62 3.75
CA CYS A 183 6.66 -9.48 4.77
C CYS A 183 7.80 -8.75 5.49
N GLN A 184 7.83 -8.83 6.83
CA GLN A 184 8.75 -8.05 7.68
C GLN A 184 10.23 -8.28 7.38
N ASP A 185 10.63 -9.51 7.07
CA ASP A 185 12.01 -9.85 6.75
C ASP A 185 12.46 -9.42 5.35
N VAL A 186 11.50 -9.11 4.47
CA VAL A 186 11.76 -8.61 3.12
C VAL A 186 12.00 -7.10 3.09
N GLU A 187 11.38 -6.36 4.02
CA GLU A 187 11.42 -4.87 4.06
C GLU A 187 12.84 -4.27 4.14
N GLY A 188 13.80 -5.03 4.64
CA GLY A 188 15.22 -4.63 4.69
C GLY A 188 16.06 -5.12 3.51
N GLU A 189 15.49 -5.95 2.64
CA GLU A 189 16.22 -6.47 1.49
C GLU A 189 16.42 -5.41 0.41
N SER A 190 17.60 -5.45 -0.23
CA SER A 190 17.95 -4.49 -1.28
C SER A 190 17.92 -5.15 -2.64
N TYR A 191 17.36 -4.45 -3.63
CA TYR A 191 17.32 -4.88 -5.02
C TYR A 191 17.79 -3.77 -5.96
N ASP A 192 18.33 -4.14 -7.12
CA ASP A 192 18.69 -3.19 -8.19
C ASP A 192 17.49 -2.92 -9.08
N PHE A 193 16.60 -2.03 -8.61
CA PHE A 193 15.45 -1.61 -9.40
C PHE A 193 15.91 -0.79 -10.61
N PRO A 194 15.41 -1.07 -11.81
CA PRO A 194 15.79 -0.33 -13.01
C PRO A 194 15.26 1.11 -12.96
N ASP A 195 16.02 2.06 -13.49
CA ASP A 195 15.69 3.49 -13.45
C ASP A 195 14.33 3.82 -14.07
N TYR A 196 13.90 3.09 -15.11
CA TYR A 196 12.59 3.29 -15.72
C TYR A 196 11.42 3.03 -14.79
N PHE A 197 11.62 2.26 -13.71
CA PHE A 197 10.60 1.98 -12.71
C PHE A 197 10.20 3.24 -11.94
N PHE A 198 11.16 4.14 -11.73
CA PHE A 198 10.98 5.38 -10.98
C PHE A 198 10.63 6.59 -11.84
N GLN A 199 10.55 6.44 -13.15
CA GLN A 199 10.17 7.53 -14.02
C GLN A 199 8.71 7.95 -13.79
N LYS A 200 8.42 9.24 -13.97
CA LYS A 200 7.07 9.78 -13.93
C LYS A 200 6.14 8.96 -14.83
N LYS A 201 5.04 8.49 -14.27
CA LYS A 201 4.03 7.71 -14.97
C LYS A 201 2.69 8.44 -14.91
N ILE A 202 2.01 8.48 -16.04
CA ILE A 202 0.72 9.14 -16.18
C ILE A 202 -0.31 8.07 -16.52
N GLY A 203 -1.16 7.72 -15.54
CA GLY A 203 -2.36 6.93 -15.75
C GLY A 203 -3.38 7.76 -16.55
N ARG A 204 -4.03 7.15 -17.55
CA ARG A 204 -5.12 7.79 -18.29
C ARG A 204 -6.44 7.27 -17.76
N ALA A 205 -7.20 8.14 -17.12
CA ALA A 205 -8.60 7.89 -16.89
C ALA A 205 -9.36 8.27 -18.17
N HIS A 206 -9.90 7.28 -18.83
CA HIS A 206 -10.88 7.53 -19.89
C HIS A 206 -12.23 7.74 -19.22
N VAL A 207 -12.81 8.89 -19.44
CA VAL A 207 -14.22 9.16 -19.13
C VAL A 207 -15.08 8.58 -20.24
#